data_9fb2c427370adf68f7d4199f1f453e55
#
_entry.id   9fb2c427370adf68f7d4199f1f453e55
#
_cell.length_a   1.000
_cell.length_b   1.000
_cell.length_c   1.000
_cell.angle_alpha   90.00
_cell.angle_beta   90.00
_cell.angle_gamma   90.00
#
_symmetry.space_group_name_H-M   'P 1'
#
loop_
_entity.id
_entity.type
_entity.pdbx_description
1 polymer ?
#
loop_
_entity_poly.entity_id
_entity_poly.type
_entity_poly.pdbx_seq_one_letter_code
_entity_poly.pdbx_strand_id
1 'polypeptide(L)'
;MNYSNFIDSDMLMDICDYKGLEDIKEAYKEIDKNLEFVPEKGTYAVPYVANAAGILYNKEMFEEHGWKIPTTWDELMSLCQEIQNAGIQPFYFGFKDTWTCLAPWNAVAVDLAPADVCAQVNRGKTTFSKKYKEVAERMLELLPYGPDDPFAYDYNGACTAFAKGESAMYTIGSYAIPQIQTVNPDMEIDSFVMPANNNKEENKLNSGIDLQFCVMQDCKNKEAAYEVLDFLLEDENVQAYLDAQKAVPCKEGDFELPSTLEGMKEYIKEGKMSDYQDHYYPSEMAVDAQIQTFLMKKDSKAFLKKFDTDWVRYNRDIIRKVEDYEKSHND
;
A
#
# COMPACT_ATOMS: atom_id res chain seq x y z
N MET A 1 1.82 -8.87 11.41
CA MET A 1 2.98 -9.01 12.35
C MET A 1 4.16 -8.39 11.63
N ASN A 2 4.94 -7.55 12.32
CA ASN A 2 6.04 -6.85 11.66
C ASN A 2 7.18 -7.82 11.31
N TYR A 3 7.68 -7.77 10.08
CA TYR A 3 8.79 -8.57 9.55
C TYR A 3 10.03 -8.53 10.46
N SER A 4 10.40 -7.35 10.97
CA SER A 4 11.54 -7.19 11.88
C SER A 4 11.41 -7.99 13.17
N ASN A 5 10.19 -8.29 13.64
CA ASN A 5 10.00 -9.09 14.85
C ASN A 5 10.46 -10.55 14.68
N PHE A 6 10.36 -11.07 13.47
CA PHE A 6 10.86 -12.43 13.17
C PHE A 6 12.39 -12.45 13.13
N ILE A 7 13.01 -11.37 12.60
CA ILE A 7 14.46 -11.21 12.58
C ILE A 7 14.99 -11.07 14.02
N ASP A 8 14.38 -10.17 14.80
CA ASP A 8 14.77 -9.92 16.20
C ASP A 8 14.58 -11.15 17.12
N SER A 9 13.70 -12.06 16.74
CA SER A 9 13.45 -13.31 17.45
C SER A 9 14.29 -14.47 16.95
N ASP A 10 15.25 -14.22 16.06
CA ASP A 10 16.13 -15.25 15.45
C ASP A 10 15.35 -16.40 14.79
N MET A 11 14.22 -16.07 14.17
CA MET A 11 13.33 -17.05 13.54
C MET A 11 13.63 -17.26 12.06
N LEU A 12 14.33 -16.31 11.41
CA LEU A 12 14.62 -16.33 9.98
C LEU A 12 16.09 -16.62 9.71
N MET A 13 16.33 -17.47 8.71
CA MET A 13 17.65 -17.80 8.25
C MET A 13 18.21 -16.66 7.38
N ASP A 14 19.49 -16.33 7.55
CA ASP A 14 20.21 -15.51 6.59
C ASP A 14 20.37 -16.28 5.28
N ILE A 15 19.82 -15.73 4.21
CA ILE A 15 19.83 -16.29 2.86
C ILE A 15 20.61 -15.41 1.87
N CYS A 16 21.55 -14.58 2.37
CA CYS A 16 22.35 -13.70 1.51
C CYS A 16 23.18 -14.43 0.44
N ASP A 17 23.37 -15.74 0.59
CA ASP A 17 24.04 -16.61 -0.39
C ASP A 17 23.08 -17.20 -1.44
N TYR A 18 21.77 -16.93 -1.34
CA TYR A 18 20.78 -17.39 -2.30
C TYR A 18 20.90 -16.62 -3.61
N LYS A 19 21.21 -17.32 -4.70
CA LYS A 19 21.47 -16.69 -6.00
C LYS A 19 20.26 -16.02 -6.64
N GLY A 20 19.05 -16.54 -6.40
CA GLY A 20 17.83 -15.95 -6.93
C GLY A 20 17.56 -14.51 -6.47
N LEU A 21 18.27 -14.01 -5.45
CA LEU A 21 18.22 -12.60 -5.04
C LEU A 21 18.83 -11.65 -6.10
N GLU A 22 19.69 -12.14 -6.99
CA GLU A 22 20.27 -11.34 -8.08
C GLU A 22 19.18 -10.90 -9.08
N ASP A 23 18.12 -11.70 -9.21
CA ASP A 23 17.01 -11.44 -10.11
C ASP A 23 15.91 -10.55 -9.49
N ILE A 24 16.02 -10.17 -8.22
CA ILE A 24 15.02 -9.31 -7.54
C ILE A 24 15.40 -7.84 -7.76
N LYS A 25 14.39 -7.03 -8.14
CA LYS A 25 14.53 -5.58 -8.34
C LYS A 25 15.05 -4.90 -7.08
N GLU A 26 16.03 -4.01 -7.25
CA GLU A 26 16.69 -3.34 -6.13
C GLU A 26 15.71 -2.56 -5.24
N ALA A 27 14.70 -1.91 -5.83
CA ALA A 27 13.69 -1.16 -5.09
C ALA A 27 12.96 -2.01 -4.03
N TYR A 28 12.67 -3.28 -4.33
CA TYR A 28 12.01 -4.16 -3.37
C TYR A 28 12.97 -4.72 -2.31
N LYS A 29 14.24 -4.93 -2.67
CA LYS A 29 15.28 -5.26 -1.67
C LYS A 29 15.50 -4.11 -0.69
N GLU A 30 15.45 -2.87 -1.16
CA GLU A 30 15.52 -1.68 -0.30
C GLU A 30 14.30 -1.56 0.63
N ILE A 31 13.09 -1.88 0.14
CA ILE A 31 11.88 -1.93 0.97
C ILE A 31 12.05 -2.94 2.11
N ASP A 32 12.50 -4.16 1.81
CA ASP A 32 12.77 -5.18 2.84
C ASP A 32 13.76 -4.67 3.90
N LYS A 33 14.86 -4.05 3.47
CA LYS A 33 15.83 -3.47 4.39
C LYS A 33 15.25 -2.37 5.27
N ASN A 34 14.37 -1.55 4.74
CA ASN A 34 13.69 -0.51 5.51
C ASN A 34 12.71 -1.09 6.54
N LEU A 35 12.10 -2.24 6.25
CA LEU A 35 11.20 -2.95 7.16
C LEU A 35 11.94 -3.62 8.34
N GLU A 36 13.25 -3.74 8.28
CA GLU A 36 14.08 -4.15 9.42
C GLU A 36 14.26 -3.03 10.45
N PHE A 37 13.87 -1.78 10.14
CA PHE A 37 14.02 -0.49 10.86
C PHE A 37 15.46 -0.01 11.00
N VAL A 38 16.41 -0.90 11.24
CA VAL A 38 17.85 -0.69 11.08
C VAL A 38 18.39 -1.87 10.28
N PRO A 39 19.20 -1.63 9.25
CA PRO A 39 19.72 -2.70 8.40
C PRO A 39 20.54 -3.69 9.24
N GLU A 40 20.09 -4.91 9.33
CA GLU A 40 20.82 -5.99 9.97
C GLU A 40 21.83 -6.61 8.97
N LYS A 41 22.82 -7.34 9.51
CA LYS A 41 23.72 -8.08 8.68
C LYS A 41 23.02 -9.34 8.18
N GLY A 42 22.87 -9.47 6.88
CA GLY A 42 22.19 -10.59 6.23
C GLY A 42 21.04 -10.15 5.35
N THR A 43 20.36 -11.11 4.77
CA THR A 43 19.13 -10.97 3.98
C THR A 43 18.18 -12.08 4.37
N TYR A 44 16.94 -11.76 4.69
CA TYR A 44 16.03 -12.70 5.35
C TYR A 44 14.78 -13.04 4.55
N ALA A 45 14.57 -12.35 3.41
CA ALA A 45 13.41 -12.61 2.56
C ALA A 45 13.75 -12.50 1.07
N VAL A 46 12.93 -13.14 0.27
CA VAL A 46 12.88 -13.02 -1.19
C VAL A 46 11.56 -12.35 -1.54
N PRO A 47 11.54 -11.06 -1.90
CA PRO A 47 10.35 -10.40 -2.42
C PRO A 47 9.84 -11.12 -3.67
N TYR A 48 8.58 -11.50 -3.69
CA TYR A 48 8.00 -12.26 -4.79
C TYR A 48 7.12 -11.39 -5.68
N VAL A 49 6.07 -10.84 -5.10
CA VAL A 49 5.17 -9.92 -5.78
C VAL A 49 4.82 -8.74 -4.89
N ALA A 50 4.50 -7.63 -5.53
CA ALA A 50 3.96 -6.43 -4.92
C ALA A 50 2.50 -6.23 -5.37
N ASN A 51 1.75 -5.45 -4.62
CA ASN A 51 0.47 -4.94 -5.06
C ASN A 51 0.59 -3.47 -5.50
N ALA A 52 -0.46 -2.95 -6.12
CA ALA A 52 -0.57 -1.56 -6.50
C ALA A 52 -1.90 -1.01 -5.96
N ALA A 53 -1.85 0.10 -5.25
CA ALA A 53 -3.03 0.76 -4.70
C ALA A 53 -3.17 2.19 -5.22
N GLY A 54 -4.42 2.56 -5.45
CA GLY A 54 -4.80 3.85 -5.98
C GLY A 54 -6.31 3.92 -6.08
N ILE A 55 -6.81 4.14 -7.29
CA ILE A 55 -8.23 4.20 -7.56
C ILE A 55 -8.54 3.22 -8.70
N LEU A 56 -9.40 2.22 -8.42
CA LEU A 56 -10.06 1.43 -9.45
C LEU A 56 -11.25 2.20 -9.99
N TYR A 57 -11.53 2.10 -11.30
CA TYR A 57 -12.66 2.75 -11.92
C TYR A 57 -13.37 1.86 -12.94
N ASN A 58 -14.66 2.12 -13.13
CA ASN A 58 -15.48 1.47 -14.13
C ASN A 58 -15.24 2.16 -15.48
N LYS A 59 -14.56 1.47 -16.42
CA LYS A 59 -14.19 2.02 -17.72
C LYS A 59 -15.43 2.38 -18.57
N GLU A 60 -16.44 1.52 -18.58
CA GLU A 60 -17.66 1.77 -19.35
C GLU A 60 -18.34 3.08 -18.91
N MET A 61 -18.44 3.32 -17.59
CA MET A 61 -18.99 4.58 -17.08
C MET A 61 -18.16 5.80 -17.47
N PHE A 62 -16.83 5.69 -17.40
CA PHE A 62 -15.94 6.79 -17.80
C PHE A 62 -16.07 7.10 -19.28
N GLU A 63 -16.16 6.08 -20.14
CA GLU A 63 -16.34 6.24 -21.58
C GLU A 63 -17.73 6.82 -21.92
N GLU A 64 -18.79 6.30 -21.30
CA GLU A 64 -20.18 6.77 -21.54
C GLU A 64 -20.34 8.27 -21.20
N HIS A 65 -19.74 8.71 -20.10
CA HIS A 65 -19.83 10.10 -19.64
C HIS A 65 -18.71 11.00 -20.16
N GLY A 66 -17.68 10.44 -20.82
CA GLY A 66 -16.53 11.18 -21.32
C GLY A 66 -15.62 11.74 -20.21
N TRP A 67 -15.63 11.10 -19.03
CA TRP A 67 -14.78 11.50 -17.91
C TRP A 67 -13.31 11.19 -18.19
N LYS A 68 -12.43 12.06 -17.71
CA LYS A 68 -10.98 11.92 -17.89
C LYS A 68 -10.34 11.47 -16.60
N ILE A 69 -9.27 10.69 -16.72
CA ILE A 69 -8.44 10.30 -15.59
C ILE A 69 -7.76 11.55 -15.02
N PRO A 70 -7.98 11.86 -13.72
CA PRO A 70 -7.36 13.02 -13.08
C PRO A 70 -5.88 12.76 -12.79
N THR A 71 -5.06 13.80 -12.90
CA THR A 71 -3.62 13.76 -12.63
C THR A 71 -3.19 14.63 -11.46
N THR A 72 -4.13 15.41 -10.92
CA THR A 72 -3.95 16.28 -9.75
C THR A 72 -5.13 16.14 -8.79
N TRP A 73 -4.92 16.55 -7.53
CA TRP A 73 -5.99 16.51 -6.53
C TRP A 73 -7.20 17.34 -6.92
N ASP A 74 -6.97 18.56 -7.43
CA ASP A 74 -8.06 19.45 -7.82
C ASP A 74 -8.87 18.87 -8.99
N GLU A 75 -8.20 18.18 -9.93
CA GLU A 75 -8.88 17.45 -11.01
C GLU A 75 -9.69 16.27 -10.45
N LEU A 76 -9.19 15.52 -9.46
CA LEU A 76 -9.94 14.44 -8.82
C LEU A 76 -11.19 14.97 -8.11
N MET A 77 -11.07 16.07 -7.36
CA MET A 77 -12.23 16.69 -6.69
C MET A 77 -13.25 17.21 -7.70
N SER A 78 -12.79 17.80 -8.81
CA SER A 78 -13.67 18.23 -9.91
C SER A 78 -14.39 17.06 -10.56
N LEU A 79 -13.68 15.96 -10.83
CA LEU A 79 -14.26 14.71 -11.35
C LEU A 79 -15.31 14.15 -10.40
N CYS A 80 -15.02 14.08 -9.10
CA CYS A 80 -16.02 13.63 -8.11
C CYS A 80 -17.31 14.47 -8.15
N GLN A 81 -17.17 15.79 -8.31
CA GLN A 81 -18.33 16.68 -8.43
C GLN A 81 -19.08 16.46 -9.74
N GLU A 82 -18.39 16.21 -10.86
CA GLU A 82 -19.02 15.88 -12.15
C GLU A 82 -19.82 14.58 -12.06
N ILE A 83 -19.24 13.53 -11.44
CA ILE A 83 -19.88 12.24 -11.23
C ILE A 83 -21.15 12.41 -10.37
N GLN A 84 -21.08 13.16 -9.27
CA GLN A 84 -22.26 13.45 -8.44
C GLN A 84 -23.35 14.23 -9.22
N ASN A 85 -22.95 15.19 -10.04
CA ASN A 85 -23.89 15.96 -10.86
C ASN A 85 -24.58 15.08 -11.92
N ALA A 86 -23.96 13.99 -12.35
CA ALA A 86 -24.58 12.98 -13.19
C ALA A 86 -25.52 12.04 -12.43
N GLY A 87 -25.65 12.20 -11.12
CA GLY A 87 -26.48 11.35 -10.25
C GLY A 87 -25.88 10.00 -9.91
N ILE A 88 -24.54 9.88 -10.08
CA ILE A 88 -23.77 8.66 -9.81
C ILE A 88 -22.93 8.88 -8.54
N GLN A 89 -22.73 7.81 -7.77
CA GLN A 89 -21.87 7.85 -6.59
C GLN A 89 -20.40 7.82 -7.04
N PRO A 90 -19.53 8.80 -6.65
CA PRO A 90 -18.14 8.79 -7.01
C PRO A 90 -17.39 7.58 -6.45
N PHE A 91 -17.46 7.36 -5.14
CA PHE A 91 -16.77 6.26 -4.45
C PHE A 91 -17.74 5.38 -3.68
N TYR A 92 -17.37 4.13 -3.51
CA TYR A 92 -17.95 3.26 -2.51
C TYR A 92 -16.87 2.88 -1.49
N PHE A 93 -17.14 3.03 -0.20
CA PHE A 93 -16.16 2.75 0.86
C PHE A 93 -16.60 1.54 1.67
N GLY A 94 -15.64 0.65 1.97
CA GLY A 94 -15.84 -0.51 2.83
C GLY A 94 -15.40 -0.27 4.27
N PHE A 95 -15.53 0.95 4.80
CA PHE A 95 -14.90 1.40 6.04
C PHE A 95 -15.45 0.77 7.33
N LYS A 96 -16.43 -0.15 7.23
CA LYS A 96 -16.81 -1.01 8.34
C LYS A 96 -15.65 -1.95 8.72
N ASP A 97 -14.93 -2.47 7.74
CA ASP A 97 -13.67 -3.17 7.96
C ASP A 97 -12.55 -2.13 8.09
N THR A 98 -12.01 -1.98 9.30
CA THR A 98 -11.07 -0.89 9.64
C THR A 98 -9.87 -0.82 8.71
N TRP A 99 -9.34 -1.96 8.29
CA TRP A 99 -8.18 -2.04 7.41
C TRP A 99 -8.42 -1.39 6.03
N THR A 100 -9.67 -1.32 5.54
CA THR A 100 -9.96 -0.68 4.26
C THR A 100 -9.77 0.85 4.31
N CYS A 101 -9.76 1.45 5.51
CA CYS A 101 -9.42 2.86 5.68
C CYS A 101 -7.94 3.14 5.36
N LEU A 102 -7.08 2.10 5.46
CA LEU A 102 -5.65 2.22 5.15
C LEU A 102 -5.39 2.38 3.64
N ALA A 103 -6.24 1.83 2.77
CA ALA A 103 -6.03 1.92 1.33
C ALA A 103 -5.96 3.39 0.82
N PRO A 104 -6.98 4.24 1.01
CA PRO A 104 -6.87 5.65 0.63
C PRO A 104 -5.87 6.42 1.51
N TRP A 105 -5.71 6.06 2.80
CA TRP A 105 -4.73 6.70 3.67
C TRP A 105 -3.32 6.54 3.12
N ASN A 106 -2.90 5.34 2.80
CA ASN A 106 -1.57 5.06 2.26
C ASN A 106 -1.37 5.73 0.90
N ALA A 107 -2.36 5.63 0.00
CA ALA A 107 -2.30 6.21 -1.33
C ALA A 107 -2.15 7.74 -1.30
N VAL A 108 -2.74 8.42 -0.31
CA VAL A 108 -2.55 9.87 -0.09
C VAL A 108 -1.23 10.15 0.63
N ALA A 109 -0.85 9.32 1.60
CA ALA A 109 0.33 9.56 2.42
C ALA A 109 1.65 9.42 1.64
N VAL A 110 1.73 8.53 0.65
CA VAL A 110 2.94 8.35 -0.17
C VAL A 110 3.31 9.59 -1.00
N ASP A 111 2.32 10.45 -1.29
CA ASP A 111 2.52 11.70 -2.02
C ASP A 111 2.81 12.89 -1.11
N LEU A 112 2.14 12.95 0.03
CA LEU A 112 2.11 14.15 0.91
C LEU A 112 3.06 14.07 2.09
N ALA A 113 3.54 12.87 2.44
CA ALA A 113 4.49 12.69 3.51
C ALA A 113 5.85 12.17 2.97
N PRO A 114 6.97 12.51 3.64
CA PRO A 114 8.26 11.90 3.29
C PRO A 114 8.21 10.37 3.38
N ALA A 115 8.83 9.67 2.44
CA ALA A 115 8.89 8.21 2.46
C ALA A 115 9.52 7.66 3.76
N ASP A 116 10.47 8.41 4.34
CA ASP A 116 11.16 8.07 5.57
C ASP A 116 10.55 8.73 6.83
N VAL A 117 9.29 9.16 6.80
CA VAL A 117 8.64 9.89 7.90
C VAL A 117 8.73 9.12 9.23
N CYS A 118 8.50 7.81 9.22
CA CYS A 118 8.61 6.97 10.40
C CYS A 118 10.03 6.96 10.98
N ALA A 119 11.03 6.87 10.12
CA ALA A 119 12.43 6.96 10.52
C ALA A 119 12.80 8.35 11.06
N GLN A 120 12.27 9.43 10.48
CA GLN A 120 12.46 10.79 11.00
C GLN A 120 11.83 10.97 12.37
N VAL A 121 10.64 10.40 12.60
CA VAL A 121 9.97 10.44 13.92
C VAL A 121 10.74 9.62 14.95
N ASN A 122 11.21 8.43 14.59
CA ASN A 122 12.05 7.61 15.48
C ASN A 122 13.33 8.31 15.93
N ARG A 123 13.86 9.21 15.08
CA ARG A 123 15.04 10.08 15.38
C ARG A 123 14.68 11.39 16.05
N GLY A 124 13.43 11.63 16.41
CA GLY A 124 12.96 12.88 17.01
C GLY A 124 13.05 14.12 16.09
N LYS A 125 13.26 13.94 14.77
CA LYS A 125 13.43 15.06 13.82
C LYS A 125 12.11 15.73 13.44
N THR A 126 10.99 15.03 13.58
CA THR A 126 9.65 15.53 13.25
C THR A 126 8.58 14.83 14.09
N THR A 127 7.30 15.11 13.81
CA THR A 127 6.13 14.42 14.37
C THR A 127 5.12 14.11 13.27
N PHE A 128 4.26 13.12 13.48
CA PHE A 128 3.16 12.84 12.56
C PHE A 128 2.15 13.99 12.50
N SER A 129 1.91 14.68 13.61
CA SER A 129 1.05 15.88 13.64
C SER A 129 1.50 16.97 12.66
N LYS A 130 2.79 17.02 12.33
CA LYS A 130 3.31 17.96 11.31
C LYS A 130 3.24 17.40 9.91
N LYS A 131 3.54 16.10 9.73
CA LYS A 131 3.73 15.49 8.41
C LYS A 131 2.45 14.88 7.83
N TYR A 132 1.52 14.42 8.68
CA TYR A 132 0.26 13.83 8.24
C TYR A 132 -0.93 14.80 8.30
N LYS A 133 -0.68 16.10 8.57
CA LYS A 133 -1.78 17.07 8.64
C LYS A 133 -2.56 17.11 7.32
N GLU A 134 -1.87 17.29 6.21
CA GLU A 134 -2.49 17.37 4.89
C GLU A 134 -3.09 16.03 4.47
N VAL A 135 -2.44 14.91 4.81
CA VAL A 135 -3.00 13.57 4.58
C VAL A 135 -4.38 13.44 5.24
N ALA A 136 -4.49 13.84 6.51
CA ALA A 136 -5.77 13.80 7.23
C ALA A 136 -6.81 14.77 6.63
N GLU A 137 -6.39 15.93 6.13
CA GLU A 137 -7.27 16.87 5.45
C GLU A 137 -7.83 16.26 4.16
N ARG A 138 -6.98 15.66 3.31
CA ARG A 138 -7.41 14.97 2.08
C ARG A 138 -8.39 13.83 2.34
N MET A 139 -8.15 13.04 3.40
CA MET A 139 -9.08 11.97 3.78
C MET A 139 -10.48 12.52 4.12
N LEU A 140 -10.57 13.68 4.77
CA LEU A 140 -11.85 14.33 5.06
C LEU A 140 -12.50 14.93 3.81
N GLU A 141 -11.72 15.39 2.83
CA GLU A 141 -12.21 15.90 1.55
C GLU A 141 -12.80 14.78 0.67
N LEU A 142 -12.25 13.55 0.74
CA LEU A 142 -12.80 12.38 0.02
C LEU A 142 -14.13 11.88 0.60
N LEU A 143 -14.29 11.99 1.90
CA LEU A 143 -15.39 11.35 2.62
C LEU A 143 -16.81 11.72 2.10
N PRO A 144 -17.11 12.99 1.73
CA PRO A 144 -18.41 13.40 1.18
C PRO A 144 -18.76 12.79 -0.17
N TYR A 145 -17.77 12.22 -0.87
CA TYR A 145 -17.96 11.59 -2.18
C TYR A 145 -18.25 10.09 -2.09
N GLY A 146 -18.30 9.54 -0.88
CA GLY A 146 -18.75 8.18 -0.58
C GLY A 146 -20.26 8.09 -0.30
N PRO A 147 -20.77 6.89 0.05
CA PRO A 147 -22.16 6.71 0.44
C PRO A 147 -22.50 7.49 1.72
N ASP A 148 -23.78 7.70 1.99
CA ASP A 148 -24.28 8.45 3.17
C ASP A 148 -23.69 7.92 4.49
N ASP A 149 -23.57 6.60 4.61
CA ASP A 149 -22.85 5.95 5.72
C ASP A 149 -21.70 5.09 5.18
N PRO A 150 -20.48 5.64 5.08
CA PRO A 150 -19.32 4.92 4.58
C PRO A 150 -18.84 3.79 5.50
N PHE A 151 -19.39 3.71 6.72
CA PHE A 151 -19.05 2.69 7.73
C PHE A 151 -20.09 1.55 7.80
N ALA A 152 -21.13 1.59 6.99
CA ALA A 152 -22.16 0.54 6.95
C ALA A 152 -21.69 -0.71 6.21
N TYR A 153 -20.75 -0.58 5.29
CA TYR A 153 -20.32 -1.62 4.37
C TYR A 153 -18.92 -2.13 4.72
N ASP A 154 -18.76 -3.46 4.68
CA ASP A 154 -17.48 -4.15 4.77
C ASP A 154 -16.80 -4.23 3.38
N TYR A 155 -15.60 -4.79 3.34
CA TYR A 155 -14.84 -4.95 2.10
C TYR A 155 -15.64 -5.69 1.01
N ASN A 156 -16.28 -6.82 1.36
CA ASN A 156 -17.05 -7.60 0.39
C ASN A 156 -18.28 -6.84 -0.11
N GLY A 157 -18.94 -6.10 0.77
CA GLY A 157 -20.05 -5.22 0.43
C GLY A 157 -19.65 -4.12 -0.54
N ALA A 158 -18.50 -3.48 -0.31
CA ALA A 158 -17.98 -2.44 -1.19
C ALA A 158 -17.55 -3.01 -2.56
N CYS A 159 -16.85 -4.15 -2.60
CA CYS A 159 -16.53 -4.84 -3.85
C CYS A 159 -17.80 -5.20 -4.64
N THR A 160 -18.84 -5.67 -3.95
CA THR A 160 -20.12 -6.03 -4.57
C THR A 160 -20.84 -4.80 -5.14
N ALA A 161 -20.87 -3.69 -4.40
CA ALA A 161 -21.49 -2.44 -4.83
C ALA A 161 -20.77 -1.88 -6.09
N PHE A 162 -19.43 -1.83 -6.06
CA PHE A 162 -18.65 -1.39 -7.20
C PHE A 162 -18.86 -2.31 -8.43
N ALA A 163 -18.85 -3.64 -8.24
CA ALA A 163 -19.10 -4.61 -9.31
C ALA A 163 -20.49 -4.47 -9.96
N LYS A 164 -21.49 -3.98 -9.22
CA LYS A 164 -22.83 -3.68 -9.71
C LYS A 164 -22.96 -2.30 -10.35
N GLY A 165 -21.89 -1.52 -10.39
CA GLY A 165 -21.90 -0.15 -10.92
C GLY A 165 -22.60 0.86 -9.99
N GLU A 166 -22.67 0.60 -8.67
CA GLU A 166 -23.25 1.53 -7.70
C GLU A 166 -22.32 2.73 -7.41
N SER A 167 -21.06 2.65 -7.83
CA SER A 167 -20.11 3.77 -7.86
C SER A 167 -19.24 3.73 -9.10
N ALA A 168 -18.71 4.89 -9.49
CA ALA A 168 -17.80 5.01 -10.63
C ALA A 168 -16.36 4.59 -10.28
N MET A 169 -15.96 4.77 -9.02
CA MET A 169 -14.59 4.54 -8.53
C MET A 169 -14.59 3.82 -7.18
N TYR A 170 -13.42 3.20 -6.87
CA TYR A 170 -13.16 2.57 -5.57
C TYR A 170 -11.69 2.77 -5.16
N THR A 171 -11.45 3.38 -4.01
CA THR A 171 -10.11 3.62 -3.46
C THR A 171 -9.60 2.37 -2.76
N ILE A 172 -8.96 1.48 -3.51
CA ILE A 172 -8.47 0.18 -3.03
C ILE A 172 -7.26 -0.27 -3.84
N GLY A 173 -6.60 -1.35 -3.42
CA GLY A 173 -5.51 -1.96 -4.18
C GLY A 173 -5.96 -3.00 -5.21
N SER A 174 -5.04 -3.39 -6.06
CA SER A 174 -5.24 -4.38 -7.14
C SER A 174 -5.75 -5.74 -6.65
N TYR A 175 -5.44 -6.09 -5.41
CA TYR A 175 -5.92 -7.30 -4.74
C TYR A 175 -7.46 -7.39 -4.63
N ALA A 176 -8.19 -6.28 -4.80
CA ALA A 176 -9.65 -6.29 -4.80
C ALA A 176 -10.26 -6.75 -6.14
N ILE A 177 -9.51 -6.68 -7.24
CA ILE A 177 -10.00 -6.98 -8.58
C ILE A 177 -10.54 -8.42 -8.69
N PRO A 178 -9.83 -9.47 -8.22
CA PRO A 178 -10.38 -10.83 -8.25
C PRO A 178 -11.70 -10.95 -7.50
N GLN A 179 -11.84 -10.29 -6.34
CA GLN A 179 -13.09 -10.29 -5.56
C GLN A 179 -14.23 -9.58 -6.30
N ILE A 180 -13.97 -8.44 -6.94
CA ILE A 180 -14.94 -7.72 -7.76
C ILE A 180 -15.39 -8.59 -8.94
N GLN A 181 -14.46 -9.26 -9.61
CA GLN A 181 -14.72 -10.14 -10.74
C GLN A 181 -15.48 -11.42 -10.37
N THR A 182 -15.51 -11.85 -9.09
CA THR A 182 -16.40 -12.95 -8.66
C THR A 182 -17.88 -12.54 -8.73
N VAL A 183 -18.18 -11.25 -8.62
CA VAL A 183 -19.56 -10.72 -8.69
C VAL A 183 -19.94 -10.34 -10.11
N ASN A 184 -19.03 -9.69 -10.84
CA ASN A 184 -19.23 -9.30 -12.24
C ASN A 184 -17.94 -9.58 -13.04
N PRO A 185 -17.84 -10.78 -13.65
CA PRO A 185 -16.67 -11.18 -14.43
C PRO A 185 -16.42 -10.32 -15.67
N ASP A 186 -17.48 -9.73 -16.22
CA ASP A 186 -17.44 -8.96 -17.48
C ASP A 186 -17.20 -7.47 -17.24
N MET A 187 -17.08 -7.01 -15.97
CA MET A 187 -16.85 -5.61 -15.66
C MET A 187 -15.47 -5.16 -16.19
N GLU A 188 -15.49 -4.16 -17.04
CA GLU A 188 -14.27 -3.50 -17.51
C GLU A 188 -13.70 -2.57 -16.44
N ILE A 189 -12.65 -3.04 -15.76
CA ILE A 189 -11.94 -2.31 -14.70
C ILE A 189 -10.58 -1.86 -15.22
N ASP A 190 -10.21 -0.64 -14.91
CA ASP A 190 -8.83 -0.18 -14.95
C ASP A 190 -8.53 0.63 -13.68
N SER A 191 -7.33 1.12 -13.56
CA SER A 191 -6.87 1.81 -12.35
C SER A 191 -6.03 3.03 -12.69
N PHE A 192 -5.94 3.95 -11.76
CA PHE A 192 -4.99 5.06 -11.84
C PHE A 192 -4.42 5.41 -10.46
N VAL A 193 -3.24 6.02 -10.48
CA VAL A 193 -2.55 6.47 -9.26
C VAL A 193 -3.38 7.54 -8.55
N MET A 194 -3.53 7.44 -7.23
CA MET A 194 -4.17 8.48 -6.42
C MET A 194 -3.42 9.81 -6.62
N PRO A 195 -4.04 10.84 -7.21
CA PRO A 195 -3.34 12.10 -7.48
C PRO A 195 -3.46 13.04 -6.27
N ALA A 196 -2.81 12.69 -5.15
CA ALA A 196 -2.98 13.44 -3.90
C ALA A 196 -2.31 14.83 -3.91
N ASN A 197 -1.40 15.07 -4.86
CA ASN A 197 -0.69 16.34 -5.03
C ASN A 197 -1.21 17.13 -6.23
N ASN A 198 -1.19 18.46 -6.16
CA ASN A 198 -1.50 19.32 -7.30
C ASN A 198 -0.32 19.51 -8.28
N ASN A 199 0.88 19.09 -7.90
CA ASN A 199 1.98 18.89 -8.83
C ASN A 199 2.00 17.41 -9.26
N LYS A 200 1.50 17.11 -10.45
CA LYS A 200 1.41 15.74 -10.98
C LYS A 200 2.74 14.99 -10.99
N GLU A 201 3.87 15.69 -11.10
CA GLU A 201 5.20 15.09 -11.13
C GLU A 201 5.63 14.55 -9.76
N GLU A 202 4.97 14.97 -8.70
CA GLU A 202 5.22 14.51 -7.32
C GLU A 202 4.36 13.32 -6.92
N ASN A 203 3.30 13.00 -7.67
CA ASN A 203 2.47 11.84 -7.41
C ASN A 203 3.22 10.55 -7.70
N LYS A 204 3.06 9.56 -6.83
CA LYS A 204 3.72 8.26 -6.86
C LYS A 204 2.70 7.15 -6.72
N LEU A 205 3.01 6.02 -7.31
CA LEU A 205 2.24 4.81 -7.08
C LEU A 205 2.49 4.31 -5.64
N ASN A 206 1.41 4.07 -4.91
CA ASN A 206 1.47 3.32 -3.67
C ASN A 206 1.61 1.83 -4.00
N SER A 207 2.81 1.29 -3.84
CA SER A 207 3.14 -0.10 -4.15
C SER A 207 4.17 -0.62 -3.16
N GLY A 208 3.92 -1.76 -2.57
CA GLY A 208 4.82 -2.42 -1.62
C GLY A 208 4.73 -3.93 -1.74
N ILE A 209 5.65 -4.63 -1.08
CA ILE A 209 5.71 -6.08 -1.10
C ILE A 209 4.44 -6.65 -0.48
N ASP A 210 3.72 -7.46 -1.26
CA ASP A 210 2.51 -8.16 -0.83
C ASP A 210 2.84 -9.56 -0.33
N LEU A 211 3.71 -10.26 -1.06
CA LEU A 211 4.17 -11.60 -0.72
C LEU A 211 5.68 -11.69 -0.85
N GLN A 212 6.30 -12.22 0.18
CA GLN A 212 7.71 -12.58 0.21
C GLN A 212 7.91 -13.93 0.88
N PHE A 213 9.00 -14.60 0.53
CA PHE A 213 9.35 -15.90 1.09
C PHE A 213 10.55 -15.78 2.01
N CYS A 214 10.45 -16.42 3.17
CA CYS A 214 11.54 -16.52 4.13
C CYS A 214 11.86 -18.00 4.38
N VAL A 215 13.11 -18.29 4.72
CA VAL A 215 13.51 -19.62 5.20
C VAL A 215 13.61 -19.54 6.72
N MET A 216 13.01 -20.50 7.39
CA MET A 216 13.06 -20.54 8.87
C MET A 216 14.49 -20.91 9.34
N GLN A 217 14.92 -20.31 10.45
CA GLN A 217 16.24 -20.52 11.03
C GLN A 217 16.53 -22.00 11.36
N ASP A 218 15.50 -22.74 11.74
CA ASP A 218 15.62 -24.18 12.08
C ASP A 218 15.42 -25.12 10.88
N CYS A 219 15.39 -24.58 9.64
CA CYS A 219 15.30 -25.38 8.43
C CYS A 219 16.48 -26.34 8.31
N LYS A 220 16.19 -27.65 8.24
CA LYS A 220 17.22 -28.69 8.24
C LYS A 220 17.76 -29.02 6.84
N ASN A 221 17.09 -28.53 5.80
CA ASN A 221 17.49 -28.78 4.41
C ASN A 221 17.40 -27.47 3.62
N LYS A 222 18.43 -26.65 3.73
CA LYS A 222 18.54 -25.35 3.07
C LYS A 222 18.53 -25.48 1.55
N GLU A 223 19.19 -26.50 1.02
CA GLU A 223 19.24 -26.76 -0.42
C GLU A 223 17.85 -27.02 -0.99
N ALA A 224 17.07 -27.87 -0.35
CA ALA A 224 15.68 -28.13 -0.77
C ALA A 224 14.77 -26.87 -0.63
N ALA A 225 15.00 -26.03 0.39
CA ALA A 225 14.30 -24.75 0.50
C ALA A 225 14.63 -23.83 -0.70
N TYR A 226 15.90 -23.80 -1.10
CA TYR A 226 16.33 -23.01 -2.26
C TYR A 226 15.77 -23.56 -3.58
N GLU A 227 15.69 -24.89 -3.76
CA GLU A 227 15.04 -25.50 -4.91
C GLU A 227 13.55 -25.10 -5.01
N VAL A 228 12.86 -24.98 -3.87
CA VAL A 228 11.47 -24.47 -3.84
C VAL A 228 11.39 -23.00 -4.24
N LEU A 229 12.33 -22.18 -3.76
CA LEU A 229 12.40 -20.77 -4.14
C LEU A 229 12.72 -20.62 -5.63
N ASP A 230 13.65 -21.41 -6.17
CA ASP A 230 13.99 -21.42 -7.59
C ASP A 230 12.76 -21.75 -8.44
N PHE A 231 11.99 -22.79 -8.06
CA PHE A 231 10.75 -23.15 -8.73
C PHE A 231 9.71 -22.00 -8.69
N LEU A 232 9.53 -21.38 -7.53
CA LEU A 232 8.58 -20.25 -7.41
C LEU A 232 9.01 -19.05 -8.25
N LEU A 233 10.32 -18.83 -8.40
CA LEU A 233 10.89 -17.73 -9.19
C LEU A 233 11.03 -18.04 -10.69
N GLU A 234 10.66 -19.23 -11.17
CA GLU A 234 10.53 -19.46 -12.62
C GLU A 234 9.56 -18.45 -13.22
N ASP A 235 9.88 -17.87 -14.39
CA ASP A 235 9.09 -16.80 -15.01
C ASP A 235 7.64 -17.23 -15.26
N GLU A 236 7.42 -18.49 -15.63
CA GLU A 236 6.10 -19.05 -15.84
C GLU A 236 5.25 -19.03 -14.57
N ASN A 237 5.84 -19.40 -13.42
CA ASN A 237 5.14 -19.41 -12.13
C ASN A 237 4.86 -17.99 -11.62
N VAL A 238 5.82 -17.09 -11.79
CA VAL A 238 5.62 -15.66 -11.46
C VAL A 238 4.49 -15.10 -12.31
N GLN A 239 4.53 -15.27 -13.65
CA GLN A 239 3.49 -14.76 -14.54
C GLN A 239 2.11 -15.33 -14.19
N ALA A 240 2.00 -16.63 -13.93
CA ALA A 240 0.73 -17.26 -13.55
C ALA A 240 0.16 -16.64 -12.25
N TYR A 241 1.02 -16.29 -11.30
CA TYR A 241 0.60 -15.62 -10.07
C TYR A 241 0.13 -14.18 -10.34
N LEU A 242 0.87 -13.42 -11.17
CA LEU A 242 0.49 -12.06 -11.55
C LEU A 242 -0.89 -12.03 -12.21
N ASP A 243 -1.16 -12.98 -13.10
CA ASP A 243 -2.44 -13.09 -13.81
C ASP A 243 -3.59 -13.42 -12.86
N ALA A 244 -3.36 -14.33 -11.90
CA ALA A 244 -4.37 -14.76 -10.95
C ALA A 244 -4.69 -13.68 -9.88
N GLN A 245 -3.67 -12.98 -9.37
CA GLN A 245 -3.81 -12.06 -8.25
C GLN A 245 -3.82 -10.58 -8.66
N LYS A 246 -3.62 -10.28 -9.95
CA LYS A 246 -3.50 -8.90 -10.46
C LYS A 246 -2.37 -8.12 -9.76
N ALA A 247 -1.26 -8.81 -9.54
CA ALA A 247 -0.10 -8.33 -8.80
C ALA A 247 0.97 -7.72 -9.71
N VAL A 248 2.01 -7.16 -9.08
CA VAL A 248 3.18 -6.56 -9.73
C VAL A 248 4.40 -7.42 -9.42
N PRO A 249 5.29 -7.74 -10.40
CA PRO A 249 6.45 -8.59 -10.15
C PRO A 249 7.55 -7.86 -9.38
N CYS A 250 8.07 -8.49 -8.32
CA CYS A 250 9.29 -8.06 -7.65
C CYS A 250 10.55 -8.53 -8.38
N LYS A 251 10.44 -9.55 -9.22
CA LYS A 251 11.52 -10.10 -10.04
C LYS A 251 11.75 -9.26 -11.30
N GLU A 252 13.03 -9.12 -11.71
CA GLU A 252 13.39 -8.62 -13.04
C GLU A 252 12.93 -9.61 -14.11
N GLY A 253 12.49 -9.11 -15.26
CA GLY A 253 12.02 -9.93 -16.37
C GLY A 253 11.02 -9.18 -17.24
N ASP A 254 10.65 -9.80 -18.36
CA ASP A 254 9.65 -9.27 -19.29
C ASP A 254 8.28 -9.87 -18.98
N PHE A 255 7.68 -9.39 -17.90
CA PHE A 255 6.37 -9.83 -17.43
C PHE A 255 5.26 -8.96 -18.00
N GLU A 256 4.15 -9.60 -18.39
CA GLU A 256 2.93 -8.90 -18.77
C GLU A 256 2.17 -8.45 -17.52
N LEU A 257 1.97 -7.13 -17.40
CA LEU A 257 1.14 -6.59 -16.36
C LEU A 257 -0.35 -6.79 -16.67
N PRO A 258 -1.20 -7.06 -15.66
CA PRO A 258 -2.63 -7.14 -15.86
C PRO A 258 -3.19 -5.87 -16.52
N SER A 259 -4.09 -6.02 -17.49
CA SER A 259 -4.73 -4.90 -18.20
C SER A 259 -5.48 -3.94 -17.26
N THR A 260 -5.88 -4.43 -16.10
CA THR A 260 -6.50 -3.65 -15.02
C THR A 260 -5.53 -2.69 -14.31
N LEU A 261 -4.24 -2.74 -14.62
CA LEU A 261 -3.18 -1.86 -14.10
C LEU A 261 -2.57 -0.97 -15.20
N GLU A 262 -3.21 -0.85 -16.35
CA GLU A 262 -2.65 -0.08 -17.48
C GLU A 262 -2.37 1.38 -17.10
N GLY A 263 -3.27 2.03 -16.35
CA GLY A 263 -3.06 3.41 -15.88
C GLY A 263 -1.97 3.58 -14.82
N MET A 264 -1.44 2.47 -14.27
CA MET A 264 -0.32 2.48 -13.31
C MET A 264 1.01 2.03 -13.93
N LYS A 265 0.98 1.49 -15.15
CA LYS A 265 2.11 0.83 -15.82
C LYS A 265 3.36 1.70 -15.94
N GLU A 266 3.21 2.96 -16.33
CA GLU A 266 4.35 3.88 -16.46
C GLU A 266 5.02 4.15 -15.10
N TYR A 267 4.25 4.28 -14.02
CA TYR A 267 4.79 4.43 -12.67
C TYR A 267 5.60 3.21 -12.25
N ILE A 268 5.10 2.01 -12.55
CA ILE A 268 5.79 0.74 -12.28
C ILE A 268 7.09 0.66 -13.08
N LYS A 269 7.04 1.01 -14.35
CA LYS A 269 8.18 0.97 -15.27
C LYS A 269 9.27 1.97 -14.91
N GLU A 270 8.87 3.17 -14.50
CA GLU A 270 9.79 4.24 -14.08
C GLU A 270 10.31 4.07 -12.64
N GLY A 271 9.78 3.10 -11.89
CA GLY A 271 10.08 2.95 -10.47
C GLY A 271 9.57 4.12 -9.62
N LYS A 272 8.59 4.87 -10.13
CA LYS A 272 8.00 6.04 -9.45
C LYS A 272 6.95 5.59 -8.44
N MET A 273 7.41 4.89 -7.41
CA MET A 273 6.57 4.26 -6.39
C MET A 273 7.10 4.49 -4.98
N SER A 274 6.25 4.27 -3.99
CA SER A 274 6.63 4.30 -2.58
C SER A 274 5.84 3.23 -1.82
N ASP A 275 6.49 2.64 -0.82
CA ASP A 275 5.91 1.62 0.04
C ASP A 275 4.76 2.16 0.88
N TYR A 276 3.90 1.27 1.29
CA TYR A 276 2.78 1.54 2.20
C TYR A 276 3.28 2.05 3.54
N GLN A 277 2.77 3.19 3.99
CA GLN A 277 3.18 3.77 5.27
C GLN A 277 2.82 2.88 6.45
N ASP A 278 1.72 2.13 6.36
CA ASP A 278 1.26 1.22 7.42
C ASP A 278 2.16 -0.02 7.61
N HIS A 279 3.00 -0.37 6.65
CA HIS A 279 4.02 -1.42 6.83
C HIS A 279 5.00 -1.09 7.96
N TYR A 280 5.19 0.18 8.26
CA TYR A 280 6.07 0.67 9.33
C TYR A 280 5.35 0.89 10.67
N TYR A 281 4.02 0.74 10.72
CA TYR A 281 3.27 0.99 11.94
C TYR A 281 3.27 -0.24 12.86
N PRO A 282 3.49 -0.08 14.18
CA PRO A 282 3.32 -1.18 15.11
C PRO A 282 1.89 -1.72 15.08
N SER A 283 1.72 -3.03 14.96
CA SER A 283 0.40 -3.66 14.89
C SER A 283 -0.47 -3.36 16.13
N GLU A 284 0.16 -3.25 17.30
CA GLU A 284 -0.50 -2.93 18.57
C GLU A 284 -1.07 -1.51 18.61
N MET A 285 -0.63 -0.64 17.71
CA MET A 285 -1.15 0.72 17.58
C MET A 285 -2.54 0.75 16.96
N ALA A 286 -2.94 -0.31 16.22
CA ALA A 286 -4.23 -0.43 15.54
C ALA A 286 -4.59 0.84 14.75
N VAL A 287 -3.69 1.27 13.86
CA VAL A 287 -3.82 2.55 13.13
C VAL A 287 -5.05 2.57 12.24
N ASP A 288 -5.43 1.45 11.68
CA ASP A 288 -6.66 1.24 10.91
C ASP A 288 -7.90 1.68 11.70
N ALA A 289 -8.05 1.19 12.93
CA ALA A 289 -9.14 1.57 13.82
C ALA A 289 -9.06 3.05 14.28
N GLN A 290 -7.84 3.59 14.40
CA GLN A 290 -7.65 5.01 14.71
C GLN A 290 -8.10 5.89 13.54
N ILE A 291 -7.78 5.53 12.30
CA ILE A 291 -8.22 6.24 11.09
C ILE A 291 -9.74 6.15 10.96
N GLN A 292 -10.34 4.97 11.11
CA GLN A 292 -11.80 4.83 11.10
C GLN A 292 -12.46 5.76 12.14
N THR A 293 -11.96 5.74 13.39
CA THR A 293 -12.47 6.61 14.46
C THR A 293 -12.31 8.10 14.11
N PHE A 294 -11.19 8.46 13.49
CA PHE A 294 -10.93 9.83 13.02
C PHE A 294 -11.95 10.24 11.94
N LEU A 295 -12.18 9.41 10.95
CA LEU A 295 -13.14 9.70 9.87
C LEU A 295 -14.57 9.84 10.40
N MET A 296 -14.95 9.02 11.39
CA MET A 296 -16.26 9.15 12.07
C MET A 296 -16.39 10.47 12.84
N LYS A 297 -15.34 10.86 13.57
CA LYS A 297 -15.37 12.07 14.43
C LYS A 297 -15.00 13.35 13.70
N LYS A 298 -14.32 13.26 12.56
CA LYS A 298 -13.78 14.36 11.75
C LYS A 298 -12.87 15.30 12.52
N ASP A 299 -12.18 14.80 13.57
CA ASP A 299 -11.26 15.56 14.40
C ASP A 299 -9.81 15.14 14.11
N SER A 300 -9.23 15.76 13.08
CA SER A 300 -7.85 15.51 12.64
C SER A 300 -6.82 15.85 13.70
N LYS A 301 -7.07 16.91 14.50
CA LYS A 301 -6.14 17.36 15.54
C LYS A 301 -6.03 16.36 16.70
N ALA A 302 -7.17 15.85 17.17
CA ALA A 302 -7.19 14.83 18.22
C ALA A 302 -6.59 13.51 17.71
N PHE A 303 -6.88 13.11 16.47
CA PHE A 303 -6.33 11.94 15.83
C PHE A 303 -4.80 12.00 15.74
N LEU A 304 -4.25 13.06 15.15
CA LEU A 304 -2.81 13.20 14.97
C LEU A 304 -2.04 13.30 16.29
N LYS A 305 -2.61 13.97 17.29
CA LYS A 305 -2.03 13.99 18.62
C LYS A 305 -2.00 12.60 19.26
N LYS A 306 -3.07 11.83 19.11
CA LYS A 306 -3.12 10.44 19.57
C LYS A 306 -2.09 9.59 18.84
N PHE A 307 -1.98 9.75 17.51
CA PHE A 307 -1.01 9.06 16.68
C PHE A 307 0.42 9.26 17.19
N ASP A 308 0.84 10.52 17.42
CA ASP A 308 2.16 10.85 18.00
C ASP A 308 2.38 10.19 19.36
N THR A 309 1.36 10.20 20.23
CA THR A 309 1.45 9.62 21.56
C THR A 309 1.58 8.10 21.53
N ASP A 310 0.75 7.46 20.72
CA ASP A 310 0.73 6.00 20.60
C ASP A 310 1.99 5.50 19.88
N TRP A 311 2.51 6.25 18.90
CA TRP A 311 3.77 5.92 18.25
C TRP A 311 4.91 5.76 19.25
N VAL A 312 5.13 6.77 20.10
CA VAL A 312 6.18 6.72 21.13
C VAL A 312 5.95 5.58 22.12
N ARG A 313 4.69 5.29 22.44
CA ARG A 313 4.34 4.23 23.38
C ARG A 313 4.64 2.84 22.82
N TYR A 314 4.17 2.56 21.60
CA TYR A 314 4.22 1.22 21.01
C TYR A 314 5.52 0.96 20.23
N ASN A 315 6.23 2.02 19.85
CA ASN A 315 7.47 1.93 19.08
C ASN A 315 8.73 2.17 19.91
N ARG A 316 8.60 2.20 21.25
CA ARG A 316 9.69 2.55 22.17
C ARG A 316 10.95 1.69 21.97
N ASP A 317 10.78 0.40 21.75
CA ASP A 317 11.91 -0.52 21.63
C ASP A 317 12.63 -0.34 20.26
N ILE A 318 11.87 -0.06 19.19
CA ILE A 318 12.43 0.30 17.89
C ILE A 318 13.15 1.66 17.97
N ILE A 319 12.58 2.66 18.62
CA ILE A 319 13.22 3.97 18.82
C ILE A 319 14.57 3.78 19.51
N ARG A 320 14.63 2.96 20.57
CA ARG A 320 15.88 2.64 21.27
C ARG A 320 16.87 1.91 20.37
N LYS A 321 16.39 0.91 19.59
CA LYS A 321 17.21 0.17 18.61
C LYS A 321 17.85 1.13 17.60
N VAL A 322 17.09 2.08 17.09
CA VAL A 322 17.58 3.12 16.15
C VAL A 322 18.61 4.03 16.81
N GLU A 323 18.35 4.50 18.03
CA GLU A 323 19.30 5.33 18.79
C GLU A 323 20.63 4.62 19.06
N ASP A 324 20.57 3.34 19.43
CA ASP A 324 21.77 2.53 19.71
C ASP A 324 22.56 2.25 18.44
N TYR A 325 21.86 1.96 17.32
CA TYR A 325 22.48 1.81 16.01
C TYR A 325 23.20 3.09 15.56
N GLU A 326 22.54 4.26 15.67
CA GLU A 326 23.18 5.54 15.32
C GLU A 326 24.38 5.88 16.19
N LYS A 327 24.35 5.59 17.50
CA LYS A 327 25.50 5.77 18.37
C LYS A 327 26.69 4.90 17.99
N SER A 328 26.42 3.65 17.57
CA SER A 328 27.48 2.70 17.21
C SER A 328 28.10 2.93 15.83
N HIS A 329 27.43 3.73 14.94
CA HIS A 329 27.89 3.99 13.58
C HIS A 329 28.29 5.45 13.34
N ASN A 330 28.13 6.33 14.34
CA ASN A 330 28.58 7.73 14.28
C ASN A 330 29.91 7.97 15.04
N ASP A 331 30.50 6.90 15.62
CA ASP A 331 31.87 6.87 16.16
C ASP A 331 32.83 6.27 15.13
#